data_9aa6e20e775f5724053005e22ece49f4
#
_entry.id   9aa6e20e775f5724053005e22ece49f4
#
_cell.length_a   1.000
_cell.length_b   1.000
_cell.length_c   1.000
_cell.angle_alpha   90.00
_cell.angle_beta   90.00
_cell.angle_gamma   90.00
#
_symmetry.space_group_name_H-M   'P 1'
#
loop_
_entity.id
_entity.type
_entity.pdbx_description
1 polymer ?
#
loop_
_entity_poly.entity_id
_entity_poly.type
_entity_poly.pdbx_seq_one_letter_code
_entity_poly.pdbx_strand_id
1 'polypeptide(L)'
;MMKKIKRLSLNLLLITLFFTGLVLIFNFQIRSYLLNKQVQQYDIANYSKKDLEDNLKRKGNFDFDSVESISNELVLKAQFKNSDLPIIGGIAIPDVKLSLPIYKGLDNISLLSGAGTMKSNQQMGERNYALASHSAKDKTILFSPLEFISLKEKIYVTDLKNIYIYQVSLKEKVDPSKVEVIDDIPNKEMITLVTCGDL
;
A
#
# COMPACT_ATOMS: atom_id res chain seq x y z
N MET A 1 -38.06 34.04 23.33
CA MET A 1 -37.45 32.68 23.23
C MET A 1 -37.07 32.32 21.78
N MET A 2 -37.98 32.40 20.80
CA MET A 2 -37.76 32.04 19.38
C MET A 2 -36.58 32.78 18.71
N LYS A 3 -36.34 34.08 18.95
CA LYS A 3 -35.21 34.86 18.37
C LYS A 3 -33.84 34.33 18.85
N LYS A 4 -33.71 33.88 20.10
CA LYS A 4 -32.46 33.29 20.62
C LYS A 4 -32.19 31.93 20.01
N ILE A 5 -33.21 31.09 19.81
CA ILE A 5 -33.09 29.77 19.16
C ILE A 5 -32.67 29.94 17.70
N LYS A 6 -33.27 30.87 16.94
CA LYS A 6 -32.88 31.15 15.55
C LYS A 6 -31.43 31.65 15.42
N ARG A 7 -30.94 32.50 16.37
CA ARG A 7 -29.53 32.92 16.37
C ARG A 7 -28.60 31.75 16.71
N LEU A 8 -28.96 30.89 17.65
CA LEU A 8 -28.16 29.72 18.01
C LEU A 8 -28.06 28.75 16.85
N SER A 9 -29.17 28.44 16.15
CA SER A 9 -29.19 27.59 14.98
C SER A 9 -28.38 28.15 13.80
N LEU A 10 -28.44 29.47 13.57
CA LEU A 10 -27.66 30.14 12.55
C LEU A 10 -26.16 30.07 12.86
N ASN A 11 -25.75 30.32 14.10
CA ASN A 11 -24.35 30.22 14.51
C ASN A 11 -23.85 28.79 14.39
N LEU A 12 -24.64 27.79 14.77
CA LEU A 12 -24.29 26.39 14.60
C LEU A 12 -24.10 26.02 13.12
N LEU A 13 -25.00 26.49 12.25
CA LEU A 13 -24.89 26.29 10.80
C LEU A 13 -23.60 26.91 10.26
N LEU A 14 -23.27 28.16 10.64
CA LEU A 14 -22.04 28.83 10.20
C LEU A 14 -20.78 28.09 10.68
N ILE A 15 -20.76 27.62 11.92
CA ILE A 15 -19.66 26.83 12.48
C ILE A 15 -19.51 25.51 11.70
N THR A 16 -20.61 24.80 11.44
CA THR A 16 -20.58 23.58 10.67
C THR A 16 -20.05 23.81 9.25
N LEU A 17 -20.53 24.84 8.57
CA LEU A 17 -20.07 25.24 7.24
C LEU A 17 -18.56 25.56 7.22
N PHE A 18 -18.10 26.29 8.24
CA PHE A 18 -16.68 26.63 8.38
C PHE A 18 -15.80 25.37 8.54
N PHE A 19 -16.17 24.46 9.45
CA PHE A 19 -15.41 23.20 9.63
C PHE A 19 -15.48 22.29 8.41
N THR A 20 -16.62 22.21 7.73
CA THR A 20 -16.75 21.48 6.47
C THR A 20 -15.80 22.08 5.41
N GLY A 21 -15.75 23.39 5.30
CA GLY A 21 -14.82 24.07 4.39
C GLY A 21 -13.35 23.73 4.72
N LEU A 22 -12.97 23.75 6.00
CA LEU A 22 -11.62 23.36 6.43
C LEU A 22 -11.29 21.91 6.05
N VAL A 23 -12.21 20.96 6.29
CA VAL A 23 -12.02 19.55 5.92
C VAL A 23 -11.83 19.40 4.42
N LEU A 24 -12.57 20.13 3.60
CA LEU A 24 -12.43 20.10 2.14
C LEU A 24 -11.09 20.67 1.68
N ILE A 25 -10.62 21.78 2.28
CA ILE A 25 -9.32 22.38 1.95
C ILE A 25 -8.16 21.45 2.34
N PHE A 26 -8.23 20.86 3.53
CA PHE A 26 -7.17 19.99 4.07
C PHE A 26 -7.37 18.49 3.76
N ASN A 27 -8.29 18.13 2.88
CA ASN A 27 -8.60 16.74 2.55
C ASN A 27 -7.35 15.93 2.14
N PHE A 28 -6.48 16.52 1.31
CA PHE A 28 -5.24 15.87 0.90
C PHE A 28 -4.32 15.57 2.09
N GLN A 29 -4.07 16.53 2.95
CA GLN A 29 -3.19 16.40 4.12
C GLN A 29 -3.75 15.38 5.12
N ILE A 30 -5.06 15.42 5.37
CA ILE A 30 -5.75 14.46 6.24
C ILE A 30 -5.59 13.05 5.70
N ARG A 31 -5.82 12.85 4.39
CA ARG A 31 -5.70 11.54 3.76
C ARG A 31 -4.27 11.01 3.80
N SER A 32 -3.27 11.83 3.43
CA SER A 32 -1.85 11.44 3.51
C SER A 32 -1.44 11.08 4.94
N TYR A 33 -1.87 11.85 5.93
CA TYR A 33 -1.62 11.54 7.34
C TYR A 33 -2.21 10.18 7.77
N LEU A 34 -3.47 9.91 7.39
CA LEU A 34 -4.14 8.65 7.71
C LEU A 34 -3.46 7.45 7.03
N LEU A 35 -3.06 7.58 5.77
CA LEU A 35 -2.31 6.54 5.06
C LEU A 35 -0.94 6.28 5.69
N ASN A 36 -0.18 7.32 6.00
CA ASN A 36 1.11 7.17 6.70
C ASN A 36 0.95 6.47 8.04
N LYS A 37 -0.06 6.84 8.82
CA LYS A 37 -0.38 6.17 10.10
C LYS A 37 -0.71 4.70 9.88
N GLN A 38 -1.45 4.37 8.83
CA GLN A 38 -1.80 3.00 8.48
C GLN A 38 -0.55 2.16 8.14
N VAL A 39 0.36 2.71 7.31
CA VAL A 39 1.64 2.04 6.99
C VAL A 39 2.48 1.80 8.25
N GLN A 40 2.62 2.80 9.12
CA GLN A 40 3.43 2.67 10.34
C GLN A 40 2.85 1.70 11.36
N GLN A 41 1.54 1.52 11.38
CA GLN A 41 0.87 0.58 12.28
C GLN A 41 1.30 -0.88 12.04
N TYR A 42 1.66 -1.22 10.81
CA TYR A 42 1.98 -2.57 10.36
C TYR A 42 3.48 -2.74 10.04
N ASP A 43 4.36 -2.09 10.82
CA ASP A 43 5.79 -2.28 10.68
C ASP A 43 6.16 -3.76 10.94
N ILE A 44 6.94 -4.34 10.02
CA ILE A 44 7.41 -5.73 10.09
C ILE A 44 8.21 -6.00 11.38
N ALA A 45 8.84 -4.98 11.95
CA ALA A 45 9.58 -5.09 13.21
C ALA A 45 8.72 -5.53 14.41
N ASN A 46 7.40 -5.39 14.32
CA ASN A 46 6.44 -5.78 15.35
C ASN A 46 6.00 -7.26 15.25
N TYR A 47 6.49 -8.00 14.24
CA TYR A 47 6.09 -9.37 13.97
C TYR A 47 7.22 -10.36 14.21
N SER A 48 6.88 -11.57 14.66
CA SER A 48 7.82 -12.67 14.75
C SER A 48 7.83 -13.49 13.45
N LYS A 49 8.91 -14.23 13.23
CA LYS A 49 9.02 -15.19 12.12
C LYS A 49 7.83 -16.16 12.10
N LYS A 50 7.39 -16.64 13.27
CA LYS A 50 6.26 -17.56 13.39
C LYS A 50 4.96 -16.91 12.88
N ASP A 51 4.73 -15.64 13.18
CA ASP A 51 3.55 -14.92 12.70
C ASP A 51 3.52 -14.87 11.17
N LEU A 52 4.68 -14.61 10.52
CA LEU A 52 4.80 -14.60 9.07
C LEU A 52 4.54 -16.00 8.47
N GLU A 53 5.10 -17.05 9.06
CA GLU A 53 4.90 -18.43 8.62
C GLU A 53 3.42 -18.87 8.76
N ASP A 54 2.74 -18.46 9.81
CA ASP A 54 1.32 -18.74 10.01
C ASP A 54 0.44 -17.94 9.04
N ASN A 55 0.80 -16.70 8.78
CA ASN A 55 0.13 -15.86 7.78
C ASN A 55 0.29 -16.39 6.34
N LEU A 56 1.43 -16.99 6.01
CA LEU A 56 1.63 -17.66 4.71
C LEU A 56 0.62 -18.79 4.45
N LYS A 57 0.09 -19.44 5.50
CA LYS A 57 -0.92 -20.51 5.37
C LYS A 57 -2.34 -19.97 5.14
N ARG A 58 -2.58 -18.69 5.42
CA ARG A 58 -3.90 -18.05 5.26
C ARG A 58 -4.27 -17.93 3.78
N LYS A 59 -5.58 -17.88 3.50
CA LYS A 59 -6.08 -17.60 2.15
C LYS A 59 -5.82 -16.14 1.80
N GLY A 60 -5.25 -15.89 0.60
CA GLY A 60 -5.13 -14.56 0.01
C GLY A 60 -6.16 -14.37 -1.09
N ASN A 61 -6.55 -13.12 -1.35
CA ASN A 61 -7.28 -12.73 -2.55
C ASN A 61 -6.26 -12.36 -3.64
N PHE A 62 -6.36 -12.93 -4.83
CA PHE A 62 -5.48 -12.67 -5.98
C PHE A 62 -6.26 -12.18 -7.20
N ASP A 63 -7.50 -11.74 -6.97
CA ASP A 63 -8.35 -11.16 -7.99
C ASP A 63 -8.00 -9.69 -8.19
N PHE A 64 -7.39 -9.38 -9.33
CA PHE A 64 -6.99 -8.02 -9.72
C PHE A 64 -8.19 -7.10 -9.93
N ASP A 65 -9.30 -7.64 -10.42
CA ASP A 65 -10.51 -6.86 -10.71
C ASP A 65 -11.19 -6.38 -9.43
N SER A 66 -10.88 -7.00 -8.30
CA SER A 66 -11.38 -6.60 -6.98
C SER A 66 -10.60 -5.44 -6.32
N VAL A 67 -9.49 -5.00 -6.93
CA VAL A 67 -8.65 -3.93 -6.40
C VAL A 67 -9.27 -2.56 -6.67
N GLU A 68 -9.61 -1.84 -5.59
CA GLU A 68 -10.20 -0.51 -5.65
C GLU A 68 -9.12 0.58 -5.62
N SER A 69 -9.37 1.70 -6.31
CA SER A 69 -8.52 2.89 -6.19
C SER A 69 -8.60 3.49 -4.79
N ILE A 70 -7.54 4.21 -4.36
CA ILE A 70 -7.54 4.90 -3.06
C ILE A 70 -8.65 5.96 -3.04
N SER A 71 -9.70 5.69 -2.26
CA SER A 71 -10.81 6.62 -2.02
C SER A 71 -10.82 7.07 -0.55
N ASN A 72 -11.50 8.21 -0.27
CA ASN A 72 -11.67 8.66 1.12
C ASN A 72 -12.48 7.65 1.94
N GLU A 73 -13.45 6.99 1.32
CA GLU A 73 -14.27 5.96 1.96
C GLU A 73 -13.42 4.75 2.35
N LEU A 74 -12.58 4.24 1.44
CA LEU A 74 -11.71 3.11 1.69
C LEU A 74 -10.69 3.41 2.81
N VAL A 75 -10.09 4.62 2.80
CA VAL A 75 -9.17 5.08 3.85
C VAL A 75 -9.85 5.16 5.21
N LEU A 76 -11.07 5.71 5.28
CA LEU A 76 -11.84 5.77 6.52
C LEU A 76 -12.21 4.36 7.00
N LYS A 77 -12.68 3.49 6.11
CA LYS A 77 -13.02 2.10 6.42
C LYS A 77 -11.81 1.36 7.02
N ALA A 78 -10.61 1.59 6.47
CA ALA A 78 -9.37 1.00 6.99
C ALA A 78 -9.06 1.46 8.43
N GLN A 79 -9.37 2.71 8.80
CA GLN A 79 -9.13 3.23 10.16
C GLN A 79 -10.03 2.57 11.22
N PHE A 80 -11.25 2.16 10.83
CA PHE A 80 -12.22 1.55 11.77
C PHE A 80 -12.18 0.02 11.78
N LYS A 81 -11.54 -0.60 10.79
CA LYS A 81 -11.40 -2.04 10.73
C LYS A 81 -10.09 -2.43 11.41
N ASN A 82 -10.18 -2.94 12.65
CA ASN A 82 -9.07 -3.67 13.28
C ASN A 82 -8.80 -4.93 12.45
N SER A 83 -7.92 -4.81 11.47
CA SER A 83 -7.65 -5.89 10.53
C SER A 83 -6.42 -6.64 11.01
N ASP A 84 -6.61 -7.91 11.32
CA ASP A 84 -5.52 -8.87 11.40
C ASP A 84 -5.07 -9.19 9.96
N LEU A 85 -4.16 -8.35 9.43
CA LEU A 85 -3.68 -8.44 8.07
C LEU A 85 -2.58 -9.51 7.94
N PRO A 86 -2.58 -10.33 6.87
CA PRO A 86 -1.64 -11.44 6.70
C PRO A 86 -0.26 -10.95 6.23
N ILE A 87 0.51 -10.32 7.12
CA ILE A 87 1.89 -9.91 6.82
C ILE A 87 2.76 -11.17 6.69
N ILE A 88 3.48 -11.26 5.57
CA ILE A 88 4.35 -12.40 5.22
C ILE A 88 5.80 -12.00 5.00
N GLY A 89 6.13 -10.70 5.11
CA GLY A 89 7.46 -10.20 4.92
C GLY A 89 7.52 -8.68 4.86
N GLY A 90 8.66 -8.16 4.45
CA GLY A 90 8.88 -6.74 4.24
C GLY A 90 9.74 -6.46 3.02
N ILE A 91 9.55 -5.28 2.44
CA ILE A 91 10.36 -4.74 1.34
C ILE A 91 10.94 -3.40 1.74
N ALA A 92 12.21 -3.17 1.40
CA ALA A 92 12.87 -1.89 1.58
C ALA A 92 13.69 -1.51 0.34
N ILE A 93 13.64 -0.23 -0.02
CA ILE A 93 14.46 0.39 -1.08
C ILE A 93 15.02 1.69 -0.49
N PRO A 94 16.21 1.65 0.13
CA PRO A 94 16.77 2.79 0.88
C PRO A 94 16.95 4.05 0.03
N ASP A 95 17.36 3.89 -1.23
CA ASP A 95 17.65 5.02 -2.13
C ASP A 95 16.43 5.93 -2.35
N VAL A 96 15.22 5.37 -2.33
CA VAL A 96 13.96 6.11 -2.42
C VAL A 96 13.18 6.14 -1.09
N LYS A 97 13.83 5.75 0.02
CA LYS A 97 13.25 5.75 1.39
C LYS A 97 11.95 4.95 1.49
N LEU A 98 11.81 3.88 0.72
CA LEU A 98 10.67 2.98 0.77
C LEU A 98 10.93 1.87 1.79
N SER A 99 9.98 1.67 2.71
CA SER A 99 9.95 0.53 3.64
C SER A 99 8.49 0.17 3.91
N LEU A 100 8.08 -1.05 3.52
CA LEU A 100 6.68 -1.49 3.58
C LEU A 100 6.58 -2.94 4.02
N PRO A 101 5.52 -3.32 4.76
CA PRO A 101 5.15 -4.72 4.93
C PRO A 101 4.68 -5.33 3.61
N ILE A 102 4.88 -6.65 3.48
CA ILE A 102 4.34 -7.45 2.37
C ILE A 102 3.21 -8.31 2.91
N TYR A 103 2.07 -8.27 2.23
CA TYR A 103 0.86 -9.03 2.56
C TYR A 103 0.63 -10.16 1.59
N LYS A 104 -0.06 -11.20 2.04
CA LYS A 104 -0.51 -12.28 1.15
C LYS A 104 -1.78 -11.87 0.42
N GLY A 105 -1.66 -11.69 -0.90
CA GLY A 105 -2.76 -11.30 -1.79
C GLY A 105 -2.98 -9.79 -1.91
N LEU A 106 -4.08 -9.42 -2.55
CA LEU A 106 -4.42 -8.07 -3.01
C LEU A 106 -5.65 -7.49 -2.29
N ASP A 107 -5.81 -7.77 -0.99
CA ASP A 107 -6.90 -7.15 -0.21
C ASP A 107 -6.74 -5.63 -0.17
N ASN A 108 -7.83 -4.90 -0.40
CA ASN A 108 -7.82 -3.44 -0.50
C ASN A 108 -7.24 -2.73 0.73
N ILE A 109 -7.50 -3.24 1.94
CA ILE A 109 -6.95 -2.65 3.17
C ILE A 109 -5.45 -2.96 3.30
N SER A 110 -5.01 -4.15 2.92
CA SER A 110 -3.60 -4.52 2.85
C SER A 110 -2.83 -3.59 1.92
N LEU A 111 -3.38 -3.32 0.73
CA LEU A 111 -2.75 -2.42 -0.26
C LEU A 111 -2.71 -0.95 0.17
N LEU A 112 -3.55 -0.50 1.11
CA LEU A 112 -3.45 0.81 1.76
C LEU A 112 -2.35 0.88 2.82
N SER A 113 -1.80 -0.27 3.23
CA SER A 113 -0.84 -0.38 4.33
C SER A 113 0.54 -0.82 3.87
N GLY A 114 0.66 -1.38 2.65
CA GLY A 114 1.92 -1.89 2.12
C GLY A 114 1.79 -2.52 0.74
N ALA A 115 2.57 -3.56 0.47
CA ALA A 115 2.58 -4.27 -0.80
C ALA A 115 1.89 -5.63 -0.67
N GLY A 116 1.12 -6.02 -1.68
CA GLY A 116 0.45 -7.31 -1.77
C GLY A 116 1.10 -8.23 -2.79
N THR A 117 1.12 -9.55 -2.50
CA THR A 117 1.56 -10.55 -3.48
C THR A 117 0.53 -10.73 -4.59
N MET A 118 1.02 -10.83 -5.83
CA MET A 118 0.17 -10.88 -7.04
C MET A 118 -0.16 -12.30 -7.48
N LYS A 119 0.61 -13.30 -7.05
CA LYS A 119 0.42 -14.71 -7.40
C LYS A 119 0.33 -15.58 -6.13
N SER A 120 -0.52 -16.59 -6.15
CA SER A 120 -0.79 -17.45 -4.98
C SER A 120 0.36 -18.38 -4.60
N ASN A 121 1.19 -18.74 -5.57
CA ASN A 121 2.25 -19.74 -5.46
C ASN A 121 3.67 -19.16 -5.56
N GLN A 122 3.82 -17.83 -5.42
CA GLN A 122 5.14 -17.20 -5.47
C GLN A 122 5.88 -17.32 -4.14
N GLN A 123 7.20 -17.40 -4.20
CA GLN A 123 8.10 -17.43 -3.04
C GLN A 123 9.22 -16.42 -3.21
N MET A 124 9.66 -15.79 -2.10
CA MET A 124 10.80 -14.88 -2.11
C MET A 124 12.07 -15.62 -2.54
N GLY A 125 12.85 -15.02 -3.44
CA GLY A 125 14.08 -15.63 -3.97
C GLY A 125 13.88 -16.65 -5.07
N GLU A 126 12.63 -16.89 -5.50
CA GLU A 126 12.32 -17.86 -6.55
C GLU A 126 11.52 -17.22 -7.68
N ARG A 127 11.86 -17.56 -8.93
CA ARG A 127 11.11 -17.16 -10.12
C ARG A 127 10.82 -15.65 -10.15
N ASN A 128 9.63 -15.24 -10.57
CA ASN A 128 9.22 -13.83 -10.52
C ASN A 128 8.36 -13.56 -9.27
N TYR A 129 8.96 -12.95 -8.25
CA TYR A 129 8.24 -12.51 -7.06
C TYR A 129 7.54 -11.17 -7.34
N ALA A 130 6.25 -11.22 -7.64
CA ALA A 130 5.49 -10.06 -8.08
C ALA A 130 4.72 -9.40 -6.92
N LEU A 131 4.92 -8.11 -6.74
CA LEU A 131 4.28 -7.30 -5.71
C LEU A 131 3.55 -6.11 -6.32
N ALA A 132 2.35 -5.82 -5.82
CA ALA A 132 1.60 -4.62 -6.15
C ALA A 132 1.39 -3.75 -4.92
N SER A 133 1.37 -2.44 -5.12
CA SER A 133 0.94 -1.46 -4.12
C SER A 133 0.39 -0.22 -4.82
N HIS A 134 -0.41 0.54 -4.10
CA HIS A 134 -0.94 1.78 -4.63
C HIS A 134 0.13 2.84 -4.87
N SER A 135 -0.12 3.72 -5.85
CA SER A 135 0.50 5.04 -5.95
C SER A 135 -0.46 6.09 -5.39
N ALA A 136 0.06 7.03 -4.64
CA ALA A 136 -0.68 8.14 -4.07
C ALA A 136 -0.13 9.48 -4.56
N LYS A 137 -0.91 10.56 -4.38
CA LYS A 137 -0.44 11.93 -4.67
C LYS A 137 0.76 12.32 -3.79
N ASP A 138 0.81 11.79 -2.57
CA ASP A 138 1.98 11.89 -1.70
C ASP A 138 3.05 10.92 -2.19
N LYS A 139 4.13 11.46 -2.73
CA LYS A 139 5.22 10.70 -3.37
C LYS A 139 6.14 9.98 -2.36
N THR A 140 5.82 10.03 -1.07
CA THR A 140 6.63 9.40 -0.01
C THR A 140 6.04 8.10 0.54
N ILE A 141 4.81 7.72 0.12
CA ILE A 141 4.09 6.58 0.68
C ILE A 141 3.81 5.48 -0.36
N LEU A 142 3.63 4.25 0.14
CA LEU A 142 3.33 3.07 -0.66
C LEU A 142 4.36 2.88 -1.79
N PHE A 143 3.93 2.58 -3.02
CA PHE A 143 4.83 2.48 -4.17
C PHE A 143 5.00 3.80 -4.95
N SER A 144 4.49 4.93 -4.43
CA SER A 144 4.72 6.23 -5.06
C SER A 144 6.21 6.59 -5.21
N PRO A 145 7.13 6.24 -4.25
CA PRO A 145 8.56 6.50 -4.40
C PRO A 145 9.22 5.78 -5.59
N LEU A 146 8.60 4.72 -6.14
CA LEU A 146 9.13 4.02 -7.33
C LEU A 146 9.23 4.93 -8.55
N GLU A 147 8.51 6.06 -8.57
CA GLU A 147 8.68 7.08 -9.61
C GLU A 147 10.11 7.62 -9.68
N PHE A 148 10.83 7.59 -8.56
CA PHE A 148 12.20 8.13 -8.46
C PHE A 148 13.28 7.05 -8.46
N ILE A 149 12.91 5.77 -8.48
CA ILE A 149 13.89 4.67 -8.49
C ILE A 149 14.71 4.68 -9.76
N SER A 150 16.00 4.41 -9.64
CA SER A 150 16.95 4.36 -10.74
C SER A 150 17.43 2.95 -11.03
N LEU A 151 17.93 2.71 -12.24
CA LEU A 151 18.59 1.44 -12.58
C LEU A 151 19.79 1.22 -11.67
N LYS A 152 20.03 -0.05 -11.28
CA LYS A 152 21.08 -0.53 -10.38
C LYS A 152 20.86 -0.26 -8.90
N GLU A 153 19.83 0.47 -8.48
CA GLU A 153 19.45 0.57 -7.06
C GLU A 153 19.02 -0.79 -6.51
N LYS A 154 19.22 -0.99 -5.21
CA LYS A 154 18.98 -2.26 -4.56
C LYS A 154 17.60 -2.31 -3.91
N ILE A 155 16.95 -3.45 -4.07
CA ILE A 155 15.69 -3.80 -3.43
C ILE A 155 15.97 -4.93 -2.45
N TYR A 156 15.58 -4.75 -1.19
CA TYR A 156 15.72 -5.74 -0.13
C TYR A 156 14.34 -6.29 0.22
N VAL A 157 14.22 -7.60 0.24
CA VAL A 157 12.99 -8.30 0.67
C VAL A 157 13.35 -9.28 1.78
N THR A 158 12.51 -9.39 2.81
CA THR A 158 12.78 -10.29 3.93
C THR A 158 11.51 -11.01 4.40
N ASP A 159 11.69 -12.27 4.81
CA ASP A 159 10.73 -13.09 5.53
C ASP A 159 11.09 -13.23 7.03
N LEU A 160 11.95 -12.35 7.55
CA LEU A 160 12.58 -12.41 8.88
C LEU A 160 13.50 -13.64 9.10
N LYS A 161 13.71 -14.43 8.06
CA LYS A 161 14.63 -15.58 8.08
C LYS A 161 15.82 -15.33 7.16
N ASN A 162 15.53 -14.80 6.00
CA ASN A 162 16.49 -14.47 4.95
C ASN A 162 16.28 -13.04 4.48
N ILE A 163 17.32 -12.48 3.87
CA ILE A 163 17.25 -11.21 3.14
C ILE A 163 17.59 -11.53 1.69
N TYR A 164 16.65 -11.25 0.80
CA TYR A 164 16.78 -11.40 -0.64
C TYR A 164 17.12 -10.04 -1.22
N ILE A 165 18.21 -9.95 -2.00
CA ILE A 165 18.69 -8.69 -2.57
C ILE A 165 18.53 -8.75 -4.09
N TYR A 166 17.73 -7.84 -4.61
CA TYR A 166 17.54 -7.66 -6.05
C TYR A 166 18.16 -6.32 -6.48
N GLN A 167 18.38 -6.19 -7.77
CA GLN A 167 18.87 -4.95 -8.38
C GLN A 167 17.93 -4.53 -9.50
N VAL A 168 17.56 -3.25 -9.53
CA VAL A 168 16.72 -2.70 -10.58
C VAL A 168 17.40 -2.81 -11.92
N SER A 169 16.85 -3.63 -12.82
CA SER A 169 17.35 -3.87 -14.17
C SER A 169 16.49 -3.20 -15.25
N LEU A 170 15.22 -2.98 -14.96
CA LEU A 170 14.27 -2.37 -15.89
C LEU A 170 13.28 -1.51 -15.10
N LYS A 171 12.90 -0.38 -15.69
CA LYS A 171 11.80 0.47 -15.24
C LYS A 171 11.09 0.99 -16.47
N GLU A 172 9.82 0.66 -16.59
CA GLU A 172 9.00 1.02 -17.73
C GLU A 172 7.56 1.31 -17.35
N LYS A 173 6.84 2.03 -18.19
CA LYS A 173 5.39 2.13 -18.15
C LYS A 173 4.81 1.10 -19.10
N VAL A 174 3.88 0.31 -18.61
CA VAL A 174 3.21 -0.72 -19.39
C VAL A 174 1.71 -0.44 -19.46
N ASP A 175 1.06 -0.91 -20.51
CA ASP A 175 -0.39 -0.89 -20.60
C ASP A 175 -0.98 -1.81 -19.50
N PRO A 176 -2.08 -1.41 -18.83
CA PRO A 176 -2.72 -2.24 -17.79
C PRO A 176 -3.15 -3.63 -18.25
N SER A 177 -3.36 -3.82 -19.56
CA SER A 177 -3.69 -5.13 -20.14
C SER A 177 -2.51 -6.10 -20.21
N LYS A 178 -1.27 -5.63 -20.02
CA LYS A 178 -0.06 -6.46 -20.06
C LYS A 178 0.15 -7.21 -18.75
N VAL A 179 -0.69 -8.21 -18.49
CA VAL A 179 -0.62 -9.04 -17.27
C VAL A 179 0.60 -9.96 -17.26
N GLU A 180 1.20 -10.25 -18.43
CA GLU A 180 2.38 -11.10 -18.59
C GLU A 180 3.64 -10.55 -17.90
N VAL A 181 3.65 -9.29 -17.49
CA VAL A 181 4.80 -8.71 -16.75
C VAL A 181 5.08 -9.40 -15.42
N ILE A 182 4.11 -10.11 -14.86
CA ILE A 182 4.26 -10.86 -13.62
C ILE A 182 4.57 -12.35 -13.83
N ASP A 183 4.61 -12.81 -15.08
CA ASP A 183 4.85 -14.21 -15.38
C ASP A 183 6.27 -14.66 -15.00
N ASP A 184 6.41 -15.93 -14.74
CA ASP A 184 7.68 -16.54 -14.43
C ASP A 184 8.51 -16.69 -15.71
N ILE A 185 9.76 -16.24 -15.67
CA ILE A 185 10.71 -16.45 -16.77
C ILE A 185 11.59 -17.65 -16.40
N PRO A 186 11.72 -18.68 -17.27
CA PRO A 186 12.54 -19.85 -16.99
C PRO A 186 13.97 -19.47 -16.59
N ASN A 187 14.47 -20.08 -15.51
CA ASN A 187 15.82 -19.91 -14.97
C ASN A 187 16.17 -18.45 -14.57
N LYS A 188 15.17 -17.61 -14.26
CA LYS A 188 15.39 -16.29 -13.70
C LYS A 188 14.75 -16.16 -12.31
N GLU A 189 15.52 -15.63 -11.38
CA GLU A 189 15.08 -15.16 -10.09
C GLU A 189 14.97 -13.64 -10.16
N MET A 190 13.77 -13.11 -10.04
CA MET A 190 13.51 -11.69 -10.21
C MET A 190 12.38 -11.20 -9.30
N ILE A 191 12.29 -9.90 -9.14
CA ILE A 191 11.17 -9.24 -8.50
C ILE A 191 10.51 -8.27 -9.50
N THR A 192 9.20 -8.27 -9.53
CA THR A 192 8.41 -7.28 -10.29
C THR A 192 7.59 -6.44 -9.33
N LEU A 193 7.79 -5.13 -9.34
CA LEU A 193 7.03 -4.17 -8.54
C LEU A 193 6.06 -3.43 -9.45
N VAL A 194 4.77 -3.58 -9.18
CA VAL A 194 3.68 -3.00 -9.99
C VAL A 194 2.96 -1.91 -9.20
N THR A 195 2.74 -0.78 -9.82
CA THR A 195 1.93 0.30 -9.24
C THR A 195 1.18 1.05 -10.34
N CYS A 196 0.03 1.65 -10.00
CA CYS A 196 -0.65 2.54 -10.93
C CYS A 196 0.20 3.81 -11.11
N GLY A 197 0.61 4.10 -12.34
CA GLY A 197 1.22 5.38 -12.69
C GLY A 197 0.14 6.42 -12.98
N ASP A 198 0.39 7.68 -12.65
CA ASP A 198 -0.39 8.78 -13.22
C ASP A 198 -0.12 8.81 -14.74
N LEU A 199 -1.19 8.71 -15.55
CA LEU A 199 -1.17 8.89 -17.00
C LEU A 199 -0.88 10.33 -17.36
#